data_b8e08b61d5ce7efc627303ddf94928b3
#
_entry.id   b8e08b61d5ce7efc627303ddf94928b3
#
_cell.length_a   1.000
_cell.length_b   1.000
_cell.length_c   1.000
_cell.angle_alpha   90.00
_cell.angle_beta   90.00
_cell.angle_gamma   90.00
#
_symmetry.space_group_name_H-M   'P 1'
#
loop_
_entity.id
_entity.type
_entity.pdbx_description
1 polymer ?
#
loop_
_entity_poly.entity_id
_entity_poly.type
_entity_poly.pdbx_seq_one_letter_code
_entity_poly.pdbx_strand_id
1 'polypeptide(L)'
;ISDIINHTKKSGMDVAITTNGVLLNEGLADKILGDVEWIKVSIDAATGDTYANIHRAKPSDFDTVIRNMSYAVQIKKKNGYKCVLGMQFLLLPENQHEAVLLAEIARDTGIDYLVIKPYSQHLFSKTDKYKNIKYKDYEHIADKLSLFNTKEFNVVFRISTMNKWDKGVRSYDNCVVLPFWSYIDAGGNVWGCSAYLGNDDFCYGNIYESSFQEIWEGEKRQKSLQWVENNLDTGQCRVNCRMDEANSYLWELMNPPEHVNFV
;
A
#
# COMPACT_ATOMS: atom_id res chain seq x y z
N ILE A 1 -2.46 18.13 7.80
CA ILE A 1 -2.01 17.31 6.64
C ILE A 1 -2.01 18.12 5.34
N SER A 2 -3.00 18.99 5.10
CA SER A 2 -3.05 19.83 3.89
C SER A 2 -1.79 20.67 3.70
N ASP A 3 -1.27 21.28 4.77
CA ASP A 3 -0.08 22.13 4.69
C ASP A 3 1.17 21.33 4.30
N ILE A 4 1.29 20.10 4.80
CA ILE A 4 2.38 19.17 4.41
C ILE A 4 2.29 18.84 2.92
N ILE A 5 1.09 18.48 2.44
CA ILE A 5 0.85 18.12 1.03
C ILE A 5 1.22 19.29 0.13
N ASN A 6 0.66 20.49 0.41
CA ASN A 6 0.87 21.68 -0.39
C ASN A 6 2.36 22.10 -0.38
N HIS A 7 3.03 22.02 0.76
CA HIS A 7 4.47 22.30 0.86
C HIS A 7 5.29 21.29 0.04
N THR A 8 5.00 20.00 0.17
CA THR A 8 5.69 18.93 -0.58
C THR A 8 5.52 19.12 -2.08
N LYS A 9 4.28 19.37 -2.54
CA LYS A 9 4.02 19.63 -3.97
C LYS A 9 4.73 20.86 -4.48
N LYS A 10 4.73 21.98 -3.72
CA LYS A 10 5.47 23.20 -4.06
C LYS A 10 6.98 22.99 -4.11
N SER A 11 7.51 22.00 -3.38
CA SER A 11 8.92 21.62 -3.42
C SER A 11 9.27 20.71 -4.62
N GLY A 12 8.32 20.49 -5.56
CA GLY A 12 8.52 19.71 -6.78
C GLY A 12 8.42 18.20 -6.60
N MET A 13 7.89 17.73 -5.46
CA MET A 13 7.71 16.31 -5.19
C MET A 13 6.26 15.87 -5.43
N ASP A 14 6.10 14.67 -5.97
CA ASP A 14 4.79 14.06 -6.11
C ASP A 14 4.28 13.54 -4.77
N VAL A 15 2.98 13.75 -4.52
CA VAL A 15 2.33 13.36 -3.26
C VAL A 15 1.23 12.36 -3.52
N ALA A 16 1.22 11.29 -2.74
CA ALA A 16 0.19 10.28 -2.77
C ALA A 16 -0.24 9.89 -1.35
N ILE A 17 -1.52 9.53 -1.19
CA ILE A 17 -2.10 9.27 0.13
C ILE A 17 -2.75 7.88 0.16
N THR A 18 -2.46 7.13 1.22
CA THR A 18 -3.28 5.99 1.63
C THR A 18 -3.94 6.32 2.97
N THR A 19 -5.25 6.16 3.07
CA THR A 19 -6.05 6.56 4.23
C THR A 19 -7.20 5.58 4.47
N ASN A 20 -7.84 5.64 5.65
CA ASN A 20 -9.13 4.99 5.87
C ASN A 20 -10.32 5.81 5.29
N GLY A 21 -10.08 7.04 4.85
CA GLY A 21 -11.07 7.88 4.18
C GLY A 21 -12.09 8.60 5.09
N VAL A 22 -12.15 8.26 6.38
CA VAL A 22 -13.17 8.83 7.31
C VAL A 22 -13.03 10.35 7.45
N LEU A 23 -11.80 10.85 7.49
CA LEU A 23 -11.50 12.28 7.62
C LEU A 23 -11.27 12.99 6.27
N LEU A 24 -11.44 12.31 5.14
CA LEU A 24 -11.39 12.93 3.81
C LEU A 24 -12.68 13.69 3.49
N ASN A 25 -13.09 14.55 4.43
CA ASN A 25 -14.29 15.35 4.28
C ASN A 25 -14.13 16.44 3.21
N GLU A 26 -15.24 17.14 2.91
CA GLU A 26 -15.31 18.19 1.90
C GLU A 26 -14.18 19.23 2.06
N GLY A 27 -14.01 19.77 3.27
CA GLY A 27 -13.01 20.80 3.53
C GLY A 27 -11.55 20.34 3.36
N LEU A 28 -11.26 19.05 3.56
CA LEU A 28 -9.94 18.49 3.29
C LEU A 28 -9.79 18.20 1.79
N ALA A 29 -10.80 17.57 1.17
CA ALA A 29 -10.77 17.25 -0.27
C ALA A 29 -10.54 18.51 -1.13
N ASP A 30 -11.24 19.61 -0.85
CA ASP A 30 -11.08 20.88 -1.54
C ASP A 30 -9.66 21.44 -1.49
N LYS A 31 -8.95 21.19 -0.38
CA LYS A 31 -7.59 21.71 -0.15
C LYS A 31 -6.48 20.88 -0.79
N ILE A 32 -6.71 19.57 -1.03
CA ILE A 32 -5.61 18.67 -1.38
C ILE A 32 -5.73 18.01 -2.75
N LEU A 33 -6.95 17.89 -3.32
CA LEU A 33 -7.12 17.10 -4.56
C LEU A 33 -6.36 17.65 -5.77
N GLY A 34 -6.06 18.95 -5.78
CA GLY A 34 -5.24 19.57 -6.83
C GLY A 34 -3.73 19.27 -6.70
N ASP A 35 -3.27 18.87 -5.53
CA ASP A 35 -1.86 18.72 -5.20
C ASP A 35 -1.41 17.26 -5.01
N VAL A 36 -2.34 16.29 -5.11
CA VAL A 36 -2.03 14.86 -4.98
C VAL A 36 -2.12 14.14 -6.31
N GLU A 37 -1.21 13.20 -6.54
CA GLU A 37 -1.23 12.32 -7.72
C GLU A 37 -2.31 11.25 -7.59
N TRP A 38 -2.44 10.65 -6.38
CA TRP A 38 -3.50 9.70 -6.09
C TRP A 38 -3.87 9.63 -4.61
N ILE A 39 -5.12 9.25 -4.36
CA ILE A 39 -5.63 8.88 -3.02
C ILE A 39 -6.18 7.46 -3.10
N LYS A 40 -5.75 6.60 -2.18
CA LYS A 40 -6.25 5.24 -2.03
C LYS A 40 -6.86 5.04 -0.65
N VAL A 41 -8.13 4.66 -0.62
CA VAL A 41 -8.86 4.38 0.62
C VAL A 41 -8.86 2.88 0.90
N SER A 42 -8.40 2.47 2.09
CA SER A 42 -8.54 1.10 2.58
C SER A 42 -9.94 0.94 3.14
N ILE A 43 -10.80 0.15 2.44
CA ILE A 43 -12.22 0.03 2.81
C ILE A 43 -12.58 -1.37 3.30
N ASP A 44 -12.03 -2.42 2.68
CA ASP A 44 -12.07 -3.84 3.08
C ASP A 44 -13.48 -4.42 3.35
N ALA A 45 -14.54 -3.74 2.91
CA ALA A 45 -15.94 -4.12 3.10
C ALA A 45 -16.84 -3.45 2.06
N ALA A 46 -18.06 -3.99 1.85
CA ALA A 46 -19.13 -3.38 1.08
C ALA A 46 -20.37 -3.08 1.93
N THR A 47 -20.33 -3.41 3.22
CA THR A 47 -21.41 -3.11 4.19
C THR A 47 -20.85 -2.52 5.47
N GLY A 48 -21.67 -1.73 6.19
CA GLY A 48 -21.28 -1.12 7.45
C GLY A 48 -20.89 -2.14 8.52
N ASP A 49 -21.61 -3.25 8.61
CA ASP A 49 -21.37 -4.28 9.63
C ASP A 49 -20.02 -4.99 9.37
N THR A 50 -19.72 -5.38 8.14
CA THR A 50 -18.42 -5.97 7.77
C THR A 50 -17.30 -4.95 7.96
N TYR A 51 -17.51 -3.69 7.58
CA TYR A 51 -16.56 -2.61 7.82
C TYR A 51 -16.21 -2.48 9.31
N ALA A 52 -17.24 -2.40 10.16
CA ALA A 52 -17.07 -2.28 11.61
C ALA A 52 -16.31 -3.46 12.21
N ASN A 53 -16.61 -4.67 11.76
CA ASN A 53 -15.95 -5.90 12.23
C ASN A 53 -14.47 -5.95 11.86
N ILE A 54 -14.12 -5.60 10.60
CA ILE A 54 -12.73 -5.66 10.11
C ILE A 54 -11.90 -4.51 10.68
N HIS A 55 -12.42 -3.28 10.62
CA HIS A 55 -11.69 -2.09 11.05
C HIS A 55 -11.81 -1.77 12.54
N ARG A 56 -12.68 -2.49 13.28
CA ARG A 56 -13.01 -2.21 14.68
C ARG A 56 -13.50 -0.77 14.85
N ALA A 57 -14.36 -0.35 13.95
CA ALA A 57 -14.88 0.99 13.78
C ALA A 57 -16.41 1.00 13.94
N LYS A 58 -17.07 2.13 13.66
CA LYS A 58 -18.54 2.20 13.65
C LYS A 58 -19.07 1.78 12.29
N PRO A 59 -20.23 1.09 12.21
CA PRO A 59 -20.87 0.77 10.93
C PRO A 59 -21.12 2.01 10.05
N SER A 60 -21.48 3.14 10.67
CA SER A 60 -21.72 4.43 9.98
C SER A 60 -20.45 5.03 9.34
N ASP A 61 -19.25 4.57 9.71
CA ASP A 61 -18.02 5.05 9.10
C ASP A 61 -17.90 4.59 7.63
N PHE A 62 -18.48 3.43 7.29
CA PHE A 62 -18.57 2.98 5.90
C PHE A 62 -19.31 4.01 5.02
N ASP A 63 -20.52 4.41 5.42
CA ASP A 63 -21.30 5.40 4.67
C ASP A 63 -20.59 6.76 4.61
N THR A 64 -19.86 7.11 5.68
CA THR A 64 -19.04 8.32 5.70
C THR A 64 -17.92 8.26 4.66
N VAL A 65 -17.22 7.13 4.55
CA VAL A 65 -16.17 6.94 3.56
C VAL A 65 -16.73 7.00 2.13
N ILE A 66 -17.86 6.33 1.86
CA ILE A 66 -18.49 6.37 0.52
C ILE A 66 -18.90 7.79 0.16
N ARG A 67 -19.53 8.52 1.08
CA ARG A 67 -19.90 9.93 0.88
C ARG A 67 -18.69 10.81 0.61
N ASN A 68 -17.61 10.66 1.37
CA ASN A 68 -16.39 11.42 1.19
C ASN A 68 -15.75 11.15 -0.18
N MET A 69 -15.71 9.88 -0.60
CA MET A 69 -15.19 9.52 -1.92
C MET A 69 -16.07 10.06 -3.06
N SER A 70 -17.39 10.01 -2.90
CA SER A 70 -18.34 10.61 -3.86
C SER A 70 -18.10 12.12 -4.01
N TYR A 71 -17.90 12.83 -2.91
CA TYR A 71 -17.57 14.26 -2.94
C TYR A 71 -16.23 14.50 -3.63
N ALA A 72 -15.19 13.72 -3.28
CA ALA A 72 -13.89 13.84 -3.92
C ALA A 72 -13.96 13.66 -5.45
N VAL A 73 -14.75 12.69 -5.92
CA VAL A 73 -15.01 12.49 -7.36
C VAL A 73 -15.71 13.70 -7.98
N GLN A 74 -16.71 14.27 -7.31
CA GLN A 74 -17.42 15.47 -7.81
C GLN A 74 -16.46 16.65 -7.94
N ILE A 75 -15.64 16.94 -6.93
CA ILE A 75 -14.66 18.03 -6.97
C ILE A 75 -13.58 17.78 -8.01
N LYS A 76 -13.07 16.56 -8.12
CA LYS A 76 -12.13 16.16 -9.17
C LYS A 76 -12.69 16.51 -10.55
N LYS A 77 -13.92 16.09 -10.87
CA LYS A 77 -14.58 16.35 -12.15
C LYS A 77 -14.85 17.84 -12.37
N LYS A 78 -15.37 18.53 -11.36
CA LYS A 78 -15.70 19.96 -11.42
C LYS A 78 -14.50 20.84 -11.75
N ASN A 79 -13.35 20.52 -11.16
CA ASN A 79 -12.12 21.32 -11.28
C ASN A 79 -11.14 20.78 -12.35
N GLY A 80 -11.44 19.64 -12.98
CA GLY A 80 -10.55 19.00 -13.95
C GLY A 80 -9.25 18.47 -13.36
N TYR A 81 -9.25 18.09 -12.06
CA TYR A 81 -8.08 17.53 -11.40
C TYR A 81 -7.71 16.16 -11.95
N LYS A 82 -6.40 15.90 -12.09
CA LYS A 82 -5.87 14.65 -12.66
C LYS A 82 -5.63 13.56 -11.62
N CYS A 83 -5.78 13.86 -10.33
CA CYS A 83 -5.54 12.90 -9.26
C CYS A 83 -6.35 11.61 -9.47
N VAL A 84 -5.73 10.47 -9.16
CA VAL A 84 -6.37 9.15 -9.28
C VAL A 84 -6.99 8.79 -7.93
N LEU A 85 -8.29 8.46 -7.92
CA LEU A 85 -9.03 8.06 -6.73
C LEU A 85 -9.30 6.56 -6.75
N GLY A 86 -8.88 5.85 -5.73
CA GLY A 86 -9.06 4.41 -5.67
C GLY A 86 -9.46 3.88 -4.31
N MET A 87 -10.03 2.68 -4.32
CA MET A 87 -10.30 1.89 -3.12
C MET A 87 -9.45 0.63 -3.10
N GLN A 88 -9.12 0.16 -1.90
CA GLN A 88 -8.39 -1.07 -1.67
C GLN A 88 -9.21 -2.01 -0.80
N PHE A 89 -9.25 -3.27 -1.20
CA PHE A 89 -9.92 -4.36 -0.51
C PHE A 89 -8.91 -5.47 -0.22
N LEU A 90 -8.66 -5.76 1.06
CA LEU A 90 -7.97 -6.97 1.49
C LEU A 90 -8.94 -8.13 1.42
N LEU A 91 -8.66 -9.10 0.58
CA LEU A 91 -9.51 -10.28 0.44
C LEU A 91 -9.28 -11.23 1.62
N LEU A 92 -10.31 -11.37 2.44
CA LEU A 92 -10.33 -12.19 3.65
C LEU A 92 -11.51 -13.18 3.59
N PRO A 93 -11.47 -14.28 4.36
CA PRO A 93 -12.62 -15.21 4.44
C PRO A 93 -13.92 -14.53 4.85
N GLU A 94 -13.85 -13.50 5.70
CA GLU A 94 -15.02 -12.80 6.23
C GLU A 94 -15.69 -11.87 5.23
N ASN A 95 -14.94 -11.34 4.24
CA ASN A 95 -15.46 -10.32 3.33
C ASN A 95 -15.46 -10.74 1.86
N GLN A 96 -14.98 -11.94 1.52
CA GLN A 96 -14.89 -12.38 0.12
C GLN A 96 -16.21 -12.28 -0.66
N HIS A 97 -17.31 -12.53 0.04
CA HIS A 97 -18.66 -12.50 -0.54
C HIS A 97 -19.13 -11.06 -0.89
N GLU A 98 -18.48 -10.05 -0.33
CA GLU A 98 -18.75 -8.64 -0.59
C GLU A 98 -17.90 -8.04 -1.73
N ALA A 99 -16.90 -8.76 -2.25
CA ALA A 99 -15.96 -8.19 -3.24
C ALA A 99 -16.66 -7.67 -4.51
N VAL A 100 -17.68 -8.40 -4.99
CA VAL A 100 -18.46 -8.01 -6.18
C VAL A 100 -19.35 -6.79 -5.87
N LEU A 101 -20.03 -6.79 -4.73
CA LEU A 101 -20.84 -5.67 -4.28
C LEU A 101 -19.99 -4.41 -4.10
N LEU A 102 -18.77 -4.52 -3.55
CA LEU A 102 -17.87 -3.37 -3.45
C LEU A 102 -17.43 -2.85 -4.83
N ALA A 103 -17.20 -3.73 -5.80
CA ALA A 103 -16.87 -3.30 -7.17
C ALA A 103 -18.02 -2.49 -7.80
N GLU A 104 -19.27 -2.89 -7.54
CA GLU A 104 -20.45 -2.14 -7.97
C GLU A 104 -20.52 -0.76 -7.30
N ILE A 105 -20.42 -0.71 -5.97
CA ILE A 105 -20.40 0.55 -5.20
C ILE A 105 -19.26 1.47 -5.65
N ALA A 106 -18.07 0.93 -5.85
CA ALA A 106 -16.90 1.68 -6.29
C ALA A 106 -17.08 2.30 -7.69
N ARG A 107 -17.59 1.49 -8.65
CA ARG A 107 -17.95 1.98 -10.00
C ARG A 107 -19.02 3.09 -9.93
N ASP A 108 -20.08 2.87 -9.19
CA ASP A 108 -21.21 3.80 -9.09
C ASP A 108 -20.84 5.08 -8.33
N THR A 109 -19.89 5.02 -7.40
CA THR A 109 -19.25 6.18 -6.79
C THR A 109 -18.46 7.00 -7.82
N GLY A 110 -17.99 6.38 -8.90
CA GLY A 110 -17.25 7.00 -9.99
C GLY A 110 -15.76 7.20 -9.71
N ILE A 111 -15.18 6.41 -8.83
CA ILE A 111 -13.73 6.36 -8.61
C ILE A 111 -13.03 5.68 -9.79
N ASP A 112 -11.70 5.82 -9.88
CA ASP A 112 -10.94 5.35 -11.03
C ASP A 112 -10.61 3.85 -10.96
N TYR A 113 -10.40 3.30 -9.73
CA TYR A 113 -10.08 1.88 -9.58
C TYR A 113 -10.42 1.29 -8.22
N LEU A 114 -10.64 -0.03 -8.21
CA LEU A 114 -10.67 -0.88 -7.02
C LEU A 114 -9.53 -1.91 -7.09
N VAL A 115 -8.63 -1.94 -6.10
CA VAL A 115 -7.61 -2.98 -6.02
C VAL A 115 -7.98 -4.04 -4.98
N ILE A 116 -8.00 -5.30 -5.40
CA ILE A 116 -8.20 -6.47 -4.54
C ILE A 116 -6.85 -7.15 -4.36
N LYS A 117 -6.42 -7.30 -3.12
CA LYS A 117 -5.12 -7.86 -2.81
C LYS A 117 -5.17 -8.87 -1.66
N PRO A 118 -4.16 -9.77 -1.57
CA PRO A 118 -4.06 -10.71 -0.46
C PRO A 118 -3.72 -9.98 0.85
N TYR A 119 -4.05 -10.64 1.95
CA TYR A 119 -3.49 -10.34 3.26
C TYR A 119 -1.96 -10.49 3.23
N SER A 120 -1.28 -9.76 4.08
CA SER A 120 0.17 -9.88 4.27
C SER A 120 0.45 -9.98 5.76
N GLN A 121 0.82 -11.17 6.22
CA GLN A 121 1.15 -11.41 7.62
C GLN A 121 2.35 -10.53 8.04
N HIS A 122 2.14 -9.66 9.00
CA HIS A 122 3.21 -8.85 9.55
C HIS A 122 4.01 -9.65 10.58
N LEU A 123 5.33 -9.46 10.64
CA LEU A 123 6.22 -10.18 11.55
C LEU A 123 5.79 -10.05 13.02
N PHE A 124 5.34 -8.86 13.41
CA PHE A 124 4.90 -8.55 14.77
C PHE A 124 3.36 -8.56 14.92
N SER A 125 2.66 -9.25 14.03
CA SER A 125 1.21 -9.42 14.17
C SER A 125 0.88 -10.20 15.43
N LYS A 126 -0.09 -9.71 16.21
CA LYS A 126 -0.57 -10.39 17.42
C LYS A 126 -1.50 -11.58 17.14
N THR A 127 -1.81 -11.85 15.86
CA THR A 127 -2.71 -12.91 15.45
C THR A 127 -2.19 -13.62 14.21
N ASP A 128 -2.39 -14.93 14.17
CA ASP A 128 -2.10 -15.82 13.03
C ASP A 128 -3.37 -16.22 12.27
N LYS A 129 -4.50 -15.56 12.55
CA LYS A 129 -5.83 -15.91 12.01
C LYS A 129 -5.83 -16.12 10.50
N TYR A 130 -5.06 -15.32 9.76
CA TYR A 130 -5.05 -15.30 8.31
C TYR A 130 -3.80 -15.95 7.68
N LYS A 131 -2.92 -16.52 8.51
CA LYS A 131 -1.64 -17.10 8.06
C LYS A 131 -1.81 -18.21 7.02
N ASN A 132 -2.90 -18.98 7.11
CA ASN A 132 -3.13 -20.16 6.30
C ASN A 132 -4.17 -19.95 5.17
N ILE A 133 -4.53 -18.71 4.84
CA ILE A 133 -5.42 -18.43 3.69
C ILE A 133 -4.75 -18.95 2.42
N LYS A 134 -5.53 -19.63 1.56
CA LYS A 134 -5.13 -20.05 0.22
C LYS A 134 -5.94 -19.28 -0.81
N TYR A 135 -5.25 -18.42 -1.56
CA TYR A 135 -5.90 -17.50 -2.50
C TYR A 135 -6.35 -18.16 -3.81
N LYS A 136 -5.79 -19.32 -4.16
CA LYS A 136 -6.30 -20.13 -5.27
C LYS A 136 -7.80 -20.47 -5.14
N ASP A 137 -8.31 -20.53 -3.90
CA ASP A 137 -9.72 -20.84 -3.64
C ASP A 137 -10.65 -19.66 -4.03
N TYR A 138 -10.10 -18.47 -4.25
CA TYR A 138 -10.81 -17.24 -4.58
C TYR A 138 -10.63 -16.78 -6.04
N GLU A 139 -9.93 -17.55 -6.88
CA GLU A 139 -9.71 -17.19 -8.29
C GLU A 139 -11.02 -16.98 -9.05
N HIS A 140 -12.06 -17.74 -8.73
CA HIS A 140 -13.39 -17.61 -9.32
C HIS A 140 -14.04 -16.23 -9.14
N ILE A 141 -13.56 -15.43 -8.17
CA ILE A 141 -14.02 -14.06 -7.94
C ILE A 141 -13.43 -13.11 -9.00
N ALA A 142 -12.20 -13.39 -9.48
CA ALA A 142 -11.52 -12.54 -10.45
C ALA A 142 -12.31 -12.42 -11.76
N ASP A 143 -12.88 -13.53 -12.26
CA ASP A 143 -13.69 -13.53 -13.50
C ASP A 143 -14.91 -12.62 -13.37
N LYS A 144 -15.62 -12.70 -12.24
CA LYS A 144 -16.79 -11.85 -11.97
C LYS A 144 -16.40 -10.37 -11.88
N LEU A 145 -15.28 -10.09 -11.23
CA LEU A 145 -14.78 -8.72 -11.05
C LEU A 145 -14.28 -8.11 -12.35
N SER A 146 -13.74 -8.90 -13.27
CA SER A 146 -13.28 -8.42 -14.57
C SER A 146 -14.39 -7.80 -15.42
N LEU A 147 -15.64 -8.21 -15.20
CA LEU A 147 -16.82 -7.67 -15.88
C LEU A 147 -17.13 -6.21 -15.53
N PHE A 148 -16.58 -5.69 -14.44
CA PHE A 148 -16.74 -4.29 -14.05
C PHE A 148 -15.77 -3.35 -14.73
N ASN A 149 -14.75 -3.85 -15.44
CA ASN A 149 -13.76 -3.02 -16.11
C ASN A 149 -14.41 -2.22 -17.26
N THR A 150 -14.18 -0.92 -17.25
CA THR A 150 -14.59 0.03 -18.29
C THR A 150 -13.40 0.92 -18.68
N LYS A 151 -13.62 1.95 -19.49
CA LYS A 151 -12.60 2.97 -19.79
C LYS A 151 -12.33 3.86 -18.57
N GLU A 152 -13.33 4.06 -17.74
CA GLU A 152 -13.31 4.98 -16.60
C GLU A 152 -13.07 4.30 -15.25
N PHE A 153 -13.28 2.98 -15.16
CA PHE A 153 -13.15 2.23 -13.91
C PHE A 153 -12.46 0.89 -14.12
N ASN A 154 -11.48 0.58 -13.24
CA ASN A 154 -10.69 -0.65 -13.32
C ASN A 154 -10.75 -1.44 -12.01
N VAL A 155 -10.99 -2.75 -12.08
CA VAL A 155 -10.78 -3.66 -10.96
C VAL A 155 -9.46 -4.40 -11.15
N VAL A 156 -8.52 -4.15 -10.25
CA VAL A 156 -7.18 -4.76 -10.25
C VAL A 156 -7.16 -5.92 -9.27
N PHE A 157 -7.39 -7.14 -9.75
CA PHE A 157 -7.27 -8.34 -8.94
C PHE A 157 -5.80 -8.82 -8.93
N ARG A 158 -5.13 -8.72 -7.79
CA ARG A 158 -3.70 -8.96 -7.63
C ARG A 158 -3.33 -10.45 -7.61
N ILE A 159 -3.69 -11.19 -8.68
CA ILE A 159 -3.48 -12.64 -8.78
C ILE A 159 -2.01 -13.05 -8.63
N SER A 160 -1.07 -12.32 -9.24
CA SER A 160 0.37 -12.61 -9.12
C SER A 160 0.85 -12.54 -7.67
N THR A 161 0.36 -11.54 -6.92
CA THR A 161 0.68 -11.35 -5.50
C THR A 161 0.03 -12.45 -4.63
N MET A 162 -1.17 -12.89 -5.00
CA MET A 162 -1.87 -14.01 -4.36
C MET A 162 -1.13 -15.33 -4.59
N ASN A 163 -0.67 -15.57 -5.81
CA ASN A 163 0.15 -16.75 -6.16
C ASN A 163 1.49 -16.76 -5.41
N LYS A 164 2.13 -15.59 -5.25
CA LYS A 164 3.34 -15.46 -4.41
C LYS A 164 3.05 -15.82 -2.96
N TRP A 165 1.94 -15.36 -2.41
CA TRP A 165 1.50 -15.72 -1.06
C TRP A 165 1.33 -17.23 -0.91
N ASP A 166 0.59 -17.86 -1.83
CA ASP A 166 0.29 -19.31 -1.76
C ASP A 166 1.54 -20.18 -1.92
N LYS A 167 2.51 -19.74 -2.72
CA LYS A 167 3.79 -20.42 -2.95
C LYS A 167 4.82 -20.17 -1.84
N GLY A 168 4.78 -19.00 -1.21
CA GLY A 168 5.73 -18.61 -0.18
C GLY A 168 7.18 -18.43 -0.66
N VAL A 169 7.41 -18.33 -1.98
CA VAL A 169 8.74 -18.29 -2.60
C VAL A 169 9.11 -16.87 -3.01
N ARG A 170 10.38 -16.51 -2.83
CA ARG A 170 11.01 -15.27 -3.32
C ARG A 170 12.05 -15.60 -4.40
N SER A 171 12.34 -14.61 -5.23
CA SER A 171 13.36 -14.68 -6.28
C SER A 171 14.72 -14.14 -5.83
N TYR A 172 14.88 -13.77 -4.58
CA TYR A 172 16.08 -13.13 -4.04
C TYR A 172 16.41 -13.64 -2.64
N ASP A 173 17.70 -13.65 -2.32
CA ASP A 173 18.21 -14.10 -1.02
C ASP A 173 18.52 -12.94 -0.08
N ASN A 174 18.80 -11.74 -0.61
CA ASN A 174 19.13 -10.54 0.16
C ASN A 174 18.18 -9.37 -0.12
N CYS A 175 18.04 -8.48 0.85
CA CYS A 175 17.29 -7.23 0.70
C CYS A 175 18.21 -6.11 0.17
N VAL A 176 18.27 -5.97 -1.16
CA VAL A 176 19.14 -5.00 -1.85
C VAL A 176 18.47 -3.66 -2.15
N VAL A 177 17.19 -3.52 -1.81
CA VAL A 177 16.39 -2.32 -2.11
C VAL A 177 16.51 -1.22 -1.05
N LEU A 178 16.94 -1.55 0.18
CA LEU A 178 16.96 -0.57 1.29
C LEU A 178 17.81 0.68 1.03
N PRO A 179 18.90 0.66 0.23
CA PRO A 179 19.62 1.88 -0.13
C PRO A 179 18.77 2.95 -0.84
N PHE A 180 17.62 2.58 -1.43
CA PHE A 180 16.74 3.45 -2.22
C PHE A 180 15.44 3.79 -1.50
N TRP A 181 15.29 3.37 -0.23
CA TRP A 181 14.06 3.49 0.51
C TRP A 181 14.27 4.07 1.90
N SER A 182 13.32 4.86 2.37
CA SER A 182 13.19 5.24 3.77
C SER A 182 11.72 5.34 4.18
N TYR A 183 11.49 5.22 5.47
CA TYR A 183 10.21 5.42 6.11
C TYR A 183 10.38 6.35 7.29
N ILE A 184 9.59 7.41 7.38
CA ILE A 184 9.59 8.33 8.52
C ILE A 184 8.31 8.09 9.31
N ASP A 185 8.45 7.74 10.59
CA ASP A 185 7.30 7.52 11.45
C ASP A 185 6.75 8.83 12.05
N ALA A 186 5.65 8.74 12.79
CA ALA A 186 5.02 9.91 13.42
C ALA A 186 5.90 10.58 14.50
N GLY A 187 6.88 9.86 15.05
CA GLY A 187 7.87 10.36 16.02
C GLY A 187 9.08 10.99 15.36
N GLY A 188 9.13 11.05 14.02
CA GLY A 188 10.25 11.59 13.26
C GLY A 188 11.43 10.65 13.08
N ASN A 189 11.32 9.38 13.52
CA ASN A 189 12.38 8.41 13.29
C ASN A 189 12.42 7.98 11.83
N VAL A 190 13.62 7.89 11.28
CA VAL A 190 13.90 7.44 9.91
C VAL A 190 14.29 5.97 9.93
N TRP A 191 13.54 5.14 9.22
CA TRP A 191 13.68 3.70 9.20
C TRP A 191 14.02 3.19 7.80
N GLY A 192 14.83 2.13 7.73
CA GLY A 192 15.12 1.42 6.48
C GLY A 192 13.97 0.51 6.03
N CYS A 193 13.17 -0.01 6.96
CA CYS A 193 12.09 -0.93 6.65
C CYS A 193 10.85 -0.72 7.52
N SER A 194 9.68 -0.59 6.90
CA SER A 194 8.40 -0.44 7.63
C SER A 194 7.94 -1.71 8.36
N ALA A 195 8.53 -2.87 8.06
CA ALA A 195 8.24 -4.11 8.77
C ALA A 195 9.03 -4.27 10.07
N TYR A 196 10.11 -3.51 10.24
CA TYR A 196 11.01 -3.56 11.39
C TYR A 196 11.01 -2.27 12.21
N LEU A 197 9.87 -1.56 12.24
CA LEU A 197 9.72 -0.40 13.13
C LEU A 197 9.92 -0.83 14.58
N GLY A 198 10.75 -0.08 15.30
CA GLY A 198 11.11 -0.39 16.70
C GLY A 198 12.32 -1.33 16.84
N ASN A 199 12.93 -1.78 15.76
CA ASN A 199 14.21 -2.48 15.78
C ASN A 199 15.34 -1.51 15.40
N ASP A 200 16.28 -1.28 16.33
CA ASP A 200 17.36 -0.31 16.20
C ASP A 200 18.31 -0.58 15.02
N ASP A 201 18.44 -1.85 14.59
CA ASP A 201 19.24 -2.21 13.41
C ASP A 201 18.69 -1.59 12.12
N PHE A 202 17.41 -1.17 12.11
CA PHE A 202 16.75 -0.53 10.98
C PHE A 202 16.47 0.96 11.19
N CYS A 203 16.87 1.56 12.33
CA CYS A 203 16.69 2.96 12.64
C CYS A 203 17.91 3.77 12.22
N TYR A 204 17.73 4.69 11.29
CA TYR A 204 18.83 5.54 10.77
C TYR A 204 19.07 6.80 11.62
N GLY A 205 18.04 7.33 12.30
CA GLY A 205 18.11 8.54 13.10
C GLY A 205 16.74 9.19 13.27
N ASN A 206 16.72 10.44 13.74
CA ASN A 206 15.48 11.21 13.95
C ASN A 206 15.60 12.60 13.33
N ILE A 207 14.60 13.02 12.54
CA ILE A 207 14.59 14.32 11.82
C ILE A 207 14.46 15.53 12.74
N TYR A 208 14.13 15.35 14.02
CA TYR A 208 14.16 16.41 15.02
C TYR A 208 15.55 16.64 15.63
N GLU A 209 16.49 15.69 15.43
CA GLU A 209 17.85 15.73 15.97
C GLU A 209 18.88 16.09 14.90
N SER A 210 18.65 15.66 13.64
CA SER A 210 19.55 15.90 12.52
C SER A 210 18.76 16.10 11.22
N SER A 211 19.33 16.77 10.24
CA SER A 211 18.72 16.88 8.92
C SER A 211 18.59 15.51 8.26
N PHE A 212 17.62 15.35 7.36
CA PHE A 212 17.46 14.08 6.61
C PHE A 212 18.72 13.72 5.81
N GLN A 213 19.43 14.72 5.28
CA GLN A 213 20.69 14.52 4.55
C GLN A 213 21.77 13.90 5.47
N GLU A 214 21.99 14.47 6.67
CA GLU A 214 22.96 13.93 7.63
C GLU A 214 22.60 12.51 8.06
N ILE A 215 21.30 12.20 8.26
CA ILE A 215 20.84 10.85 8.57
C ILE A 215 21.10 9.90 7.39
N TRP A 216 20.77 10.34 6.17
CA TRP A 216 20.88 9.52 4.96
C TRP A 216 22.32 9.19 4.58
N GLU A 217 23.23 10.14 4.74
CA GLU A 217 24.67 9.99 4.48
C GLU A 217 25.43 9.44 5.70
N GLY A 218 24.77 9.39 6.87
CA GLY A 218 25.38 9.11 8.16
C GLY A 218 25.81 7.66 8.36
N GLU A 219 26.75 7.49 9.29
CA GLU A 219 27.37 6.20 9.63
C GLU A 219 26.36 5.18 10.17
N LYS A 220 25.33 5.64 10.91
CA LYS A 220 24.30 4.75 11.48
C LYS A 220 23.53 4.03 10.37
N ARG A 221 23.15 4.72 9.28
CA ARG A 221 22.52 4.10 8.12
C ARG A 221 23.46 3.13 7.44
N GLN A 222 24.71 3.46 7.23
CA GLN A 222 25.69 2.57 6.60
C GLN A 222 25.87 1.28 7.40
N LYS A 223 25.98 1.36 8.72
CA LYS A 223 26.03 0.19 9.62
C LYS A 223 24.76 -0.66 9.52
N SER A 224 23.59 -0.01 9.46
CA SER A 224 22.31 -0.70 9.26
C SER A 224 22.27 -1.48 7.94
N LEU A 225 22.70 -0.86 6.83
CA LEU A 225 22.76 -1.54 5.52
C LEU A 225 23.72 -2.73 5.54
N GLN A 226 24.90 -2.60 6.16
CA GLN A 226 25.85 -3.70 6.32
C GLN A 226 25.29 -4.82 7.20
N TRP A 227 24.57 -4.46 8.27
CA TRP A 227 23.93 -5.45 9.12
C TRP A 227 22.86 -6.24 8.35
N VAL A 228 22.03 -5.56 7.55
CA VAL A 228 21.00 -6.19 6.70
C VAL A 228 21.64 -7.15 5.69
N GLU A 229 22.69 -6.73 5.01
CA GLU A 229 23.41 -7.56 4.04
C GLU A 229 23.95 -8.87 4.65
N ASN A 230 24.46 -8.80 5.88
CA ASN A 230 25.16 -9.92 6.51
C ASN A 230 24.28 -10.79 7.43
N ASN A 231 23.15 -10.25 7.93
CA ASN A 231 22.39 -10.89 9.01
C ASN A 231 20.91 -11.09 8.72
N LEU A 232 20.32 -10.34 7.77
CA LEU A 232 18.89 -10.44 7.51
C LEU A 232 18.55 -11.70 6.73
N ASP A 233 17.86 -12.63 7.35
CA ASP A 233 17.21 -13.74 6.68
C ASP A 233 15.91 -13.26 6.00
N THR A 234 15.96 -13.05 4.68
CA THR A 234 14.79 -12.64 3.91
C THR A 234 13.68 -13.69 3.89
N GLY A 235 14.01 -14.96 4.15
CA GLY A 235 13.04 -16.04 4.29
C GLY A 235 12.04 -15.81 5.42
N GLN A 236 12.46 -15.10 6.47
CA GLN A 236 11.60 -14.73 7.60
C GLN A 236 10.82 -13.44 7.37
N CYS A 237 11.13 -12.64 6.34
CA CYS A 237 10.36 -11.46 6.03
C CYS A 237 8.94 -11.83 5.58
N ARG A 238 8.00 -10.88 5.73
CA ARG A 238 6.63 -11.10 5.23
C ARG A 238 6.63 -11.31 3.72
N VAL A 239 5.86 -12.28 3.27
CA VAL A 239 5.53 -12.44 1.85
C VAL A 239 4.74 -11.20 1.41
N ASN A 240 4.86 -10.77 0.16
CA ASN A 240 4.24 -9.54 -0.34
C ASN A 240 4.74 -8.27 0.38
N CYS A 241 6.03 -8.20 0.65
CA CYS A 241 6.68 -6.97 1.08
C CYS A 241 6.39 -5.85 0.07
N ARG A 242 6.26 -4.61 0.54
CA ARG A 242 6.03 -3.44 -0.33
C ARG A 242 7.12 -3.29 -1.39
N MET A 243 8.35 -3.67 -1.05
CA MET A 243 9.53 -3.55 -1.90
C MET A 243 9.88 -4.82 -2.68
N ASP A 244 9.03 -5.85 -2.64
CA ASP A 244 9.30 -7.17 -3.21
C ASP A 244 9.65 -7.11 -4.71
N GLU A 245 8.84 -6.40 -5.50
CA GLU A 245 9.09 -6.28 -6.95
C GLU A 245 10.37 -5.49 -7.25
N ALA A 246 10.61 -4.39 -6.53
CA ALA A 246 11.83 -3.60 -6.70
C ALA A 246 13.07 -4.40 -6.27
N ASN A 247 12.96 -5.16 -5.17
CA ASN A 247 14.04 -6.01 -4.71
C ASN A 247 14.33 -7.16 -5.69
N SER A 248 13.30 -7.80 -6.24
CA SER A 248 13.45 -8.83 -7.27
C SER A 248 14.16 -8.29 -8.52
N TYR A 249 13.77 -7.10 -8.98
CA TYR A 249 14.39 -6.45 -10.13
C TYR A 249 15.87 -6.11 -9.88
N LEU A 250 16.20 -5.50 -8.75
CA LEU A 250 17.58 -5.17 -8.39
C LEU A 250 18.44 -6.42 -8.20
N TRP A 251 17.85 -7.46 -7.61
CA TRP A 251 18.53 -8.75 -7.45
C TRP A 251 18.88 -9.40 -8.79
N GLU A 252 17.96 -9.38 -9.75
CA GLU A 252 18.19 -9.88 -11.10
C GLU A 252 19.27 -9.07 -11.83
N LEU A 253 19.32 -7.75 -11.67
CA LEU A 253 20.41 -6.92 -12.21
C LEU A 253 21.78 -7.26 -11.62
N MET A 254 21.83 -7.61 -10.34
CA MET A 254 23.07 -7.99 -9.65
C MET A 254 23.48 -9.44 -9.93
N ASN A 255 22.52 -10.30 -10.24
CA ASN A 255 22.68 -11.73 -10.48
C ASN A 255 22.01 -12.12 -11.82
N PRO A 256 22.49 -11.59 -12.95
CA PRO A 256 21.86 -11.84 -14.24
C PRO A 256 21.93 -13.33 -14.60
N PRO A 257 20.88 -13.88 -15.23
CA PRO A 257 20.93 -15.26 -15.73
C PRO A 257 22.00 -15.41 -16.81
N GLU A 258 22.45 -16.65 -17.00
CA GLU A 258 23.37 -16.98 -18.11
C GLU A 258 22.75 -16.55 -19.45
N HIS A 259 23.58 -16.00 -20.34
CA HIS A 259 23.17 -15.57 -21.69
C HIS A 259 22.16 -14.41 -21.75
N VAL A 260 22.07 -13.59 -20.70
CA VAL A 260 21.17 -12.42 -20.67
C VAL A 260 21.38 -11.45 -21.86
N ASN A 261 22.55 -11.48 -22.50
CA ASN A 261 22.88 -10.63 -23.67
C ASN A 261 22.38 -11.20 -25.00
N PHE A 262 21.79 -12.38 -25.01
CA PHE A 262 21.21 -13.00 -26.19
C PHE A 262 19.68 -13.00 -26.06
N VAL A 263 19.02 -12.16 -26.83
CA VAL A 263 17.56 -12.05 -26.94
C VAL A 263 17.07 -12.88 -28.13
#